data_460939ceb27eb8ac6e80b789f45675c9
#
_entry.id   460939ceb27eb8ac6e80b789f45675c9
#
_cell.length_a   1.000
_cell.length_b   1.000
_cell.length_c   1.000
_cell.angle_alpha   90.00
_cell.angle_beta   90.00
_cell.angle_gamma   90.00
#
_symmetry.space_group_name_H-M   'P 1'
#
loop_
_entity.id
_entity.type
_entity.pdbx_description
1 polymer ?
#
loop_
_entity_poly.entity_id
_entity_poly.type
_entity_poly.pdbx_seq_one_letter_code
_entity_poly.pdbx_strand_id
1 'polypeptide(L)'
;LSGVLSAVMLATLVPSTAFAIGRTDTGSFLTGPYLMTPKTNGMVVVWELDKPMKSTITYGTSDADKKTLEVPVEEGEKFKGENMHMYRARLTDLTPGTTYTYKVETEDGQTMDGHFRTLPENSNEIRFVVVSDSHRFETATKVSDVIAKFDPDFILHTGDMVEGTGSQKDQFPYWFQNVGSFLHNVPVIYNSGNHDYGVYFDEYVTKVQKEQYKSNETGRNVAFDCGPVHFDMLDSNPWSLFELNSTAGGGEADAATKAVVNESLDWLKADLATDDAKKADFRVVTMHHPFEDDLTRKYVPSIVENGNVNIMFSGHTHLYSRYASADPKRGADTLYVTQGDARIGDGKIDTGKPDQRLNDNYPNLLATGKGDMLEVTVKDGLLTYKNLGLSSDGEKIFETVTLSKDGAKLAYSDISITPDTVQSNGTVTVSAKVTNVGKGLATASMCVKDNGTDRWLYEFGKSGKERVVGLNPGESVTLSAP
;
A
#
# COMPACT_ATOMS: atom_id res chain seq x y z
N LEU A 1 -32.28 14.66 -19.93
CA LEU A 1 -31.55 15.76 -19.30
C LEU A 1 -31.13 15.32 -17.89
N SER A 2 -30.14 14.47 -17.82
CA SER A 2 -29.49 14.03 -16.60
C SER A 2 -28.14 14.76 -16.53
N GLY A 3 -28.05 15.76 -15.64
CA GLY A 3 -26.82 16.48 -15.39
C GLY A 3 -25.83 15.58 -14.63
N VAL A 4 -24.71 15.31 -15.25
CA VAL A 4 -23.53 14.75 -14.60
C VAL A 4 -22.92 15.90 -13.77
N LEU A 5 -23.06 15.84 -12.45
CA LEU A 5 -22.27 16.66 -11.54
C LEU A 5 -20.93 15.98 -11.35
N SER A 6 -19.98 16.35 -12.20
CA SER A 6 -18.57 16.17 -11.89
C SER A 6 -18.24 17.10 -10.72
N ALA A 7 -18.01 16.54 -9.54
CA ALA A 7 -17.46 17.29 -8.42
C ALA A 7 -16.01 17.62 -8.74
N VAL A 8 -15.78 18.76 -9.37
CA VAL A 8 -14.49 19.44 -9.37
C VAL A 8 -14.26 19.82 -7.91
N MET A 9 -13.37 19.12 -7.21
CA MET A 9 -12.81 19.62 -5.96
C MET A 9 -12.03 20.88 -6.31
N LEU A 10 -12.69 22.03 -6.26
CA LEU A 10 -12.00 23.30 -6.12
C LEU A 10 -11.24 23.21 -4.79
N ALA A 11 -9.92 23.08 -4.88
CA ALA A 11 -9.06 23.36 -3.76
C ALA A 11 -9.35 24.81 -3.35
N THR A 12 -10.19 24.98 -2.34
CA THR A 12 -10.29 26.24 -1.65
C THR A 12 -8.93 26.52 -1.06
N LEU A 13 -8.23 27.49 -1.63
CA LEU A 13 -7.06 28.11 -1.03
C LEU A 13 -7.48 28.65 0.34
N VAL A 14 -7.40 27.82 1.35
CA VAL A 14 -7.36 28.28 2.72
C VAL A 14 -6.04 29.03 2.81
N PRO A 15 -6.04 30.33 3.19
CA PRO A 15 -4.78 31.03 3.37
C PRO A 15 -3.96 30.24 4.38
N SER A 16 -2.81 29.71 3.93
CA SER A 16 -1.85 29.11 4.80
C SER A 16 -1.37 30.17 5.79
N THR A 17 -2.00 30.24 6.95
CA THR A 17 -1.29 30.76 8.11
C THR A 17 -0.08 29.87 8.25
N ALA A 18 1.09 30.39 7.94
CA ALA A 18 2.34 29.74 8.22
C ALA A 18 2.38 29.53 9.74
N PHE A 19 1.93 28.38 10.18
CA PHE A 19 2.23 27.91 11.51
C PHE A 19 3.73 27.70 11.50
N ALA A 20 4.43 28.50 12.29
CA ALA A 20 5.80 28.20 12.68
C ALA A 20 5.71 26.86 13.41
N ILE A 21 5.96 25.77 12.67
CA ILE A 21 6.05 24.42 13.20
C ILE A 21 7.24 24.47 14.16
N GLY A 22 6.97 24.29 15.45
CA GLY A 22 7.99 24.29 16.47
C GLY A 22 8.97 23.17 16.16
N ARG A 23 10.11 23.52 15.61
CA ARG A 23 11.21 22.61 15.31
C ARG A 23 11.74 22.14 16.67
N THR A 24 11.71 20.85 16.96
CA THR A 24 12.51 20.31 18.05
C THR A 24 13.97 20.63 17.73
N ASP A 25 14.69 21.19 18.68
CA ASP A 25 16.12 21.50 18.51
C ASP A 25 16.88 20.16 18.40
N THR A 26 17.08 19.71 17.17
CA THR A 26 17.82 18.49 16.84
C THR A 26 19.27 18.79 16.48
N GLY A 27 19.76 19.98 16.82
CA GLY A 27 21.10 20.45 16.49
C GLY A 27 21.28 20.58 14.97
N SER A 28 22.33 19.98 14.43
CA SER A 28 22.64 20.03 12.99
C SER A 28 21.79 19.09 12.12
N PHE A 29 21.05 18.14 12.70
CA PHE A 29 20.19 17.25 11.96
C PHE A 29 18.90 17.95 11.51
N LEU A 30 18.66 18.00 10.19
CA LEU A 30 17.37 18.38 9.61
C LEU A 30 16.42 17.21 9.57
N THR A 31 16.93 16.01 9.21
CA THR A 31 16.25 14.75 9.44
C THR A 31 17.18 13.86 10.25
N GLY A 32 16.65 13.19 11.27
CA GLY A 32 17.38 12.13 11.97
C GLY A 32 17.59 10.92 11.07
N PRO A 33 18.42 9.95 11.46
CA PRO A 33 18.60 8.78 10.64
C PRO A 33 17.28 8.02 10.47
N TYR A 34 16.96 7.67 9.24
CA TYR A 34 15.86 6.78 8.90
C TYR A 34 16.35 5.62 8.03
N LEU A 35 15.68 4.50 8.17
CA LEU A 35 16.05 3.25 7.53
C LEU A 35 15.26 3.04 6.25
N MET A 36 15.97 2.62 5.18
CA MET A 36 15.35 2.34 3.88
C MET A 36 15.88 1.05 3.27
N THR A 37 15.08 0.51 2.37
CA THR A 37 15.48 -0.59 1.48
C THR A 37 16.12 -1.77 2.20
N PRO A 38 15.38 -2.40 3.14
CA PRO A 38 15.86 -3.56 3.86
C PRO A 38 16.15 -4.72 2.87
N LYS A 39 17.28 -5.40 3.10
CA LYS A 39 17.69 -6.60 2.35
C LYS A 39 18.15 -7.68 3.33
N THR A 40 18.34 -8.88 2.83
CA THR A 40 18.91 -9.97 3.63
C THR A 40 20.35 -9.66 4.06
N ASN A 41 21.08 -8.90 3.24
CA ASN A 41 22.51 -8.60 3.45
C ASN A 41 22.84 -7.10 3.43
N GLY A 42 21.84 -6.24 3.56
CA GLY A 42 22.05 -4.79 3.48
C GLY A 42 20.95 -3.94 4.09
N MET A 43 21.28 -2.68 4.33
CA MET A 43 20.38 -1.62 4.81
C MET A 43 20.94 -0.28 4.36
N VAL A 44 20.07 0.67 4.02
CA VAL A 44 20.49 2.08 3.83
C VAL A 44 20.00 2.90 5.00
N VAL A 45 20.92 3.63 5.62
CA VAL A 45 20.64 4.60 6.67
C VAL A 45 20.81 5.98 6.09
N VAL A 46 19.77 6.82 6.17
CA VAL A 46 19.72 8.13 5.53
C VAL A 46 19.51 9.22 6.58
N TRP A 47 20.20 10.36 6.42
CA TRP A 47 19.95 11.56 7.23
C TRP A 47 20.26 12.82 6.42
N GLU A 48 19.74 13.97 6.85
CA GLU A 48 20.04 15.28 6.28
C GLU A 48 20.59 16.19 7.35
N LEU A 49 21.63 16.97 7.02
CA LEU A 49 22.20 17.99 7.88
C LEU A 49 21.89 19.39 7.35
N ASP A 50 21.91 20.39 8.23
CA ASP A 50 21.66 21.81 7.90
C ASP A 50 22.78 22.43 7.04
N LYS A 51 23.96 21.86 7.09
CA LYS A 51 25.14 22.25 6.29
C LYS A 51 26.04 21.01 6.06
N PRO A 52 26.88 21.06 5.01
CA PRO A 52 27.83 19.96 4.77
C PRO A 52 28.88 19.94 5.89
N MET A 53 29.09 18.77 6.47
CA MET A 53 30.13 18.51 7.45
C MET A 53 30.51 17.05 7.45
N LYS A 54 31.65 16.72 8.08
CA LYS A 54 32.04 15.31 8.25
C LYS A 54 31.01 14.60 9.10
N SER A 55 30.58 13.41 8.62
CA SER A 55 29.65 12.55 9.34
C SER A 55 30.07 11.09 9.24
N THR A 56 29.91 10.34 10.30
CA THR A 56 30.28 8.93 10.40
C THR A 56 29.13 8.09 10.90
N ILE A 57 29.07 6.83 10.48
CA ILE A 57 28.19 5.83 11.06
C ILE A 57 29.00 4.69 11.63
N THR A 58 28.75 4.33 12.88
CA THR A 58 29.31 3.15 13.53
C THR A 58 28.20 2.13 13.73
N TYR A 59 28.39 0.89 13.27
CA TYR A 59 27.36 -0.17 13.33
C TYR A 59 27.98 -1.54 13.61
N GLY A 60 27.21 -2.44 14.21
CA GLY A 60 27.64 -3.80 14.55
C GLY A 60 26.59 -4.57 15.34
N THR A 61 26.84 -5.87 15.54
CA THR A 61 25.98 -6.75 16.35
C THR A 61 26.41 -6.76 17.82
N SER A 62 27.64 -6.38 18.11
CA SER A 62 28.24 -6.28 19.44
C SER A 62 29.33 -5.20 19.44
N ASP A 63 29.82 -4.80 20.61
CA ASP A 63 30.91 -3.83 20.70
C ASP A 63 32.23 -4.34 20.06
N ALA A 64 32.41 -5.65 19.96
CA ALA A 64 33.63 -6.26 19.43
C ALA A 64 33.70 -6.25 17.89
N ASP A 65 32.55 -6.17 17.20
CA ASP A 65 32.47 -6.26 15.74
C ASP A 65 32.05 -4.95 15.07
N LYS A 66 32.03 -3.85 15.82
CA LYS A 66 31.67 -2.53 15.30
C LYS A 66 32.61 -2.08 14.17
N LYS A 67 31.97 -1.61 13.10
CA LYS A 67 32.63 -0.98 11.95
C LYS A 67 32.23 0.49 11.92
N THR A 68 33.17 1.37 11.56
CA THR A 68 32.87 2.80 11.36
C THR A 68 33.15 3.17 9.92
N LEU A 69 32.21 3.86 9.30
CA LEU A 69 32.31 4.41 7.95
C LEU A 69 32.17 5.91 8.01
N GLU A 70 33.02 6.64 7.28
CA GLU A 70 32.80 8.03 6.96
C GLU A 70 31.82 8.09 5.78
N VAL A 71 30.74 8.86 5.91
CA VAL A 71 29.70 8.95 4.88
C VAL A 71 29.84 10.32 4.21
N PRO A 72 30.13 10.36 2.90
CA PRO A 72 30.21 11.63 2.18
C PRO A 72 28.85 12.29 2.06
N VAL A 73 28.85 13.63 2.04
CA VAL A 73 27.66 14.38 1.69
C VAL A 73 27.31 14.17 0.22
N GLU A 74 26.06 13.94 -0.05
CA GLU A 74 25.49 13.94 -1.41
C GLU A 74 24.64 15.20 -1.55
N GLU A 75 25.09 16.13 -2.41
CA GLU A 75 24.35 17.34 -2.69
C GLU A 75 23.07 17.00 -3.47
N GLY A 76 21.93 17.32 -2.91
CA GLY A 76 20.63 17.13 -3.53
C GLY A 76 20.08 18.41 -4.12
N GLU A 77 19.22 18.31 -5.12
CA GLU A 77 18.53 19.46 -5.70
C GLU A 77 17.37 19.88 -4.79
N LYS A 78 17.38 21.17 -4.39
CA LYS A 78 16.21 21.81 -3.81
C LYS A 78 15.51 22.67 -4.85
N PHE A 79 14.21 22.80 -4.70
CA PHE A 79 13.45 23.74 -5.48
C PHE A 79 13.99 25.18 -5.26
N LYS A 80 14.39 25.87 -6.32
CA LYS A 80 14.96 27.23 -6.34
C LYS A 80 16.42 27.39 -5.87
N GLY A 81 17.27 26.40 -6.05
CA GLY A 81 18.73 26.57 -5.90
C GLY A 81 19.26 26.52 -4.47
N GLU A 82 18.50 26.01 -3.53
CA GLU A 82 19.01 25.61 -2.23
C GLU A 82 19.53 24.15 -2.31
N ASN A 83 20.66 23.86 -1.70
CA ASN A 83 21.22 22.50 -1.68
C ASN A 83 20.71 21.73 -0.46
N MET A 84 20.36 20.45 -0.67
CA MET A 84 20.15 19.49 0.40
C MET A 84 21.49 18.80 0.72
N HIS A 85 21.77 18.61 1.98
CA HIS A 85 22.99 17.91 2.41
C HIS A 85 22.62 16.54 2.93
N MET A 86 22.42 15.62 1.98
CA MET A 86 21.98 14.24 2.25
C MET A 86 23.18 13.33 2.53
N TYR A 87 23.01 12.44 3.46
CA TYR A 87 23.97 11.37 3.77
C TYR A 87 23.27 10.04 3.64
N ARG A 88 23.87 9.10 2.89
CA ARG A 88 23.28 7.79 2.62
C ARG A 88 24.34 6.71 2.88
N ALA A 89 24.28 6.12 4.06
CA ALA A 89 25.15 5.01 4.43
C ALA A 89 24.59 3.70 3.87
N ARG A 90 25.24 3.18 2.85
CA ARG A 90 24.90 1.90 2.20
C ARG A 90 25.63 0.77 2.90
N LEU A 91 24.98 0.14 3.86
CA LEU A 91 25.54 -0.97 4.64
C LEU A 91 25.35 -2.26 3.86
N THR A 92 26.44 -2.94 3.56
CA THR A 92 26.49 -4.18 2.77
C THR A 92 27.17 -5.30 3.54
N ASP A 93 27.12 -6.52 3.02
CA ASP A 93 27.75 -7.70 3.60
C ASP A 93 27.31 -7.96 5.06
N LEU A 94 26.04 -7.68 5.31
CA LEU A 94 25.42 -7.94 6.59
C LEU A 94 24.93 -9.39 6.66
N THR A 95 24.83 -9.93 7.86
CA THR A 95 24.28 -11.28 8.09
C THR A 95 22.76 -11.26 8.04
N PRO A 96 22.09 -12.16 7.31
CA PRO A 96 20.64 -12.24 7.26
C PRO A 96 19.97 -12.47 8.63
N GLY A 97 18.77 -11.92 8.81
CA GLY A 97 17.95 -12.12 10.01
C GLY A 97 18.59 -11.61 11.30
N THR A 98 19.55 -10.70 11.20
CA THR A 98 20.41 -10.28 12.32
C THR A 98 20.12 -8.84 12.71
N THR A 99 20.04 -8.58 14.01
CA THR A 99 19.87 -7.23 14.55
C THR A 99 21.23 -6.55 14.69
N TYR A 100 21.31 -5.34 14.15
CA TYR A 100 22.44 -4.42 14.21
C TYR A 100 22.05 -3.19 15.01
N THR A 101 22.95 -2.69 15.87
CA THR A 101 22.87 -1.33 16.40
C THR A 101 23.71 -0.40 15.55
N TYR A 102 23.33 0.87 15.46
CA TYR A 102 24.13 1.89 14.79
C TYR A 102 24.09 3.22 15.54
N LYS A 103 25.12 4.03 15.33
CA LYS A 103 25.22 5.41 15.78
C LYS A 103 25.77 6.28 14.67
N VAL A 104 25.06 7.34 14.33
CA VAL A 104 25.53 8.43 13.46
C VAL A 104 26.15 9.51 14.33
N GLU A 105 27.30 10.04 13.93
CA GLU A 105 28.02 11.11 14.61
C GLU A 105 28.49 12.15 13.60
N THR A 106 28.28 13.42 13.93
CA THR A 106 28.65 14.58 13.13
C THR A 106 29.89 15.28 13.68
N GLU A 107 30.60 16.04 12.85
CA GLU A 107 31.85 16.75 13.24
C GLU A 107 31.65 17.71 14.42
N ASP A 108 30.46 18.30 14.60
CA ASP A 108 30.10 19.15 15.71
C ASP A 108 29.69 18.40 16.98
N GLY A 109 29.85 17.08 16.98
CA GLY A 109 29.63 16.21 18.13
C GLY A 109 28.16 15.82 18.40
N GLN A 110 27.24 16.12 17.47
CA GLN A 110 25.87 15.64 17.56
C GLN A 110 25.81 14.14 17.24
N THR A 111 24.97 13.41 17.94
CA THR A 111 24.81 11.96 17.72
C THR A 111 23.35 11.56 17.70
N MET A 112 23.02 10.58 16.83
CA MET A 112 21.75 9.86 16.85
C MET A 112 22.00 8.38 16.65
N ASP A 113 21.24 7.55 17.34
CA ASP A 113 21.41 6.09 17.34
C ASP A 113 20.09 5.38 17.04
N GLY A 114 20.22 4.12 16.70
CA GLY A 114 19.10 3.23 16.44
C GLY A 114 19.57 1.78 16.27
N HIS A 115 18.64 0.95 15.86
CA HIS A 115 18.92 -0.43 15.50
C HIS A 115 18.07 -0.83 14.28
N PHE A 116 18.45 -1.91 13.63
CA PHE A 116 17.65 -2.51 12.56
C PHE A 116 17.88 -4.02 12.51
N ARG A 117 16.94 -4.72 11.91
CA ARG A 117 17.08 -6.13 11.57
C ARG A 117 17.16 -6.30 10.05
N THR A 118 18.16 -7.03 9.57
CA THR A 118 18.21 -7.46 8.17
C THR A 118 17.09 -8.44 7.89
N LEU A 119 16.58 -8.48 6.66
CA LEU A 119 15.56 -9.46 6.27
C LEU A 119 16.11 -10.88 6.46
N PRO A 120 15.28 -11.82 6.91
CA PRO A 120 15.71 -13.22 7.06
C PRO A 120 15.85 -13.88 5.69
N GLU A 121 16.87 -14.73 5.53
CA GLU A 121 17.01 -15.57 4.35
C GLU A 121 16.12 -16.81 4.49
N ASN A 122 15.43 -17.18 3.43
CA ASN A 122 14.54 -18.37 3.40
C ASN A 122 13.49 -18.45 4.52
N SER A 123 12.99 -17.33 5.00
CA SER A 123 11.95 -17.30 6.01
C SER A 123 10.60 -17.67 5.42
N ASN A 124 9.85 -18.53 6.14
CA ASN A 124 8.44 -18.79 5.88
C ASN A 124 7.51 -17.78 6.59
N GLU A 125 8.09 -16.85 7.35
CA GLU A 125 7.35 -15.83 8.10
C GLU A 125 7.97 -14.46 7.85
N ILE A 126 7.11 -13.52 7.44
CA ILE A 126 7.44 -12.09 7.40
C ILE A 126 6.30 -11.31 8.04
N ARG A 127 6.65 -10.19 8.64
CA ARG A 127 5.70 -9.28 9.27
C ARG A 127 5.95 -7.87 8.77
N PHE A 128 4.92 -7.22 8.30
CA PHE A 128 5.01 -5.83 7.87
C PHE A 128 3.77 -5.05 8.23
N VAL A 129 3.91 -3.75 8.27
CA VAL A 129 2.80 -2.82 8.52
C VAL A 129 2.51 -2.06 7.24
N VAL A 130 1.23 -1.80 6.95
CA VAL A 130 0.83 -0.88 5.87
C VAL A 130 0.20 0.35 6.50
N VAL A 131 0.73 1.53 6.13
CA VAL A 131 0.22 2.84 6.52
C VAL A 131 0.06 3.72 5.29
N SER A 132 -0.84 4.71 5.36
CA SER A 132 -1.09 5.66 4.29
C SER A 132 -1.51 7.01 4.84
N ASP A 133 -1.45 8.05 3.99
CA ASP A 133 -2.08 9.35 4.24
C ASP A 133 -1.73 9.93 5.62
N SER A 134 -0.48 9.79 6.01
CA SER A 134 0.02 10.22 7.33
C SER A 134 0.10 11.74 7.47
N HIS A 135 0.26 12.44 6.34
CA HIS A 135 0.34 13.90 6.29
C HIS A 135 1.24 14.49 7.39
N ARG A 136 0.70 15.18 8.39
CA ARG A 136 1.52 15.85 9.40
C ARG A 136 1.96 14.98 10.57
N PHE A 137 1.43 13.81 10.74
CA PHE A 137 1.78 12.89 11.83
C PHE A 137 1.82 13.55 13.22
N GLU A 138 0.79 14.30 13.58
CA GLU A 138 0.77 15.07 14.83
C GLU A 138 0.75 14.20 16.11
N THR A 139 0.66 12.87 15.96
CA THR A 139 0.54 11.94 17.10
C THR A 139 1.33 10.64 16.95
N ALA A 140 2.51 10.75 16.41
CA ALA A 140 3.41 9.61 16.12
C ALA A 140 3.66 8.63 17.29
N THR A 141 3.54 9.06 18.54
CA THR A 141 3.88 8.21 19.68
C THR A 141 3.01 6.96 19.82
N LYS A 142 1.70 7.05 19.59
CA LYS A 142 0.81 5.89 19.71
C LYS A 142 1.01 4.87 18.58
N VAL A 143 1.23 5.34 17.35
CA VAL A 143 1.58 4.46 16.22
C VAL A 143 2.90 3.78 16.47
N SER A 144 3.89 4.54 16.95
CA SER A 144 5.22 4.02 17.25
C SER A 144 5.16 2.87 18.27
N ASP A 145 4.35 3.02 19.32
CA ASP A 145 4.19 1.99 20.34
C ASP A 145 3.54 0.72 19.78
N VAL A 146 2.53 0.86 18.91
CA VAL A 146 1.86 -0.28 18.26
C VAL A 146 2.79 -0.96 17.29
N ILE A 147 3.50 -0.21 16.45
CA ILE A 147 4.49 -0.74 15.50
C ILE A 147 5.59 -1.48 16.26
N ALA A 148 6.15 -0.87 17.33
CA ALA A 148 7.18 -1.50 18.14
C ALA A 148 6.71 -2.81 18.78
N LYS A 149 5.47 -2.86 19.26
CA LYS A 149 4.86 -4.07 19.85
C LYS A 149 4.65 -5.16 18.81
N PHE A 150 4.26 -4.80 17.59
CA PHE A 150 4.11 -5.75 16.48
C PHE A 150 5.46 -6.26 15.99
N ASP A 151 6.53 -5.48 16.11
CA ASP A 151 7.91 -5.78 15.69
C ASP A 151 7.98 -6.21 14.21
N PRO A 152 7.60 -5.36 13.25
CA PRO A 152 7.60 -5.71 11.84
C PRO A 152 9.02 -5.74 11.26
N ASP A 153 9.20 -6.49 10.17
CA ASP A 153 10.44 -6.48 9.38
C ASP A 153 10.60 -5.18 8.60
N PHE A 154 9.48 -4.56 8.16
CA PHE A 154 9.43 -3.26 7.49
C PHE A 154 8.01 -2.68 7.49
N ILE A 155 7.92 -1.44 7.04
CA ILE A 155 6.67 -0.72 6.84
C ILE A 155 6.52 -0.40 5.35
N LEU A 156 5.33 -0.58 4.79
CA LEU A 156 4.93 -0.06 3.49
C LEU A 156 4.11 1.21 3.70
N HIS A 157 4.58 2.34 3.19
CA HIS A 157 3.84 3.60 3.19
C HIS A 157 3.26 3.84 1.80
N THR A 158 1.94 3.81 1.67
CA THR A 158 1.28 3.86 0.35
C THR A 158 1.01 5.28 -0.16
N GLY A 159 1.73 6.27 0.33
CA GLY A 159 1.72 7.64 -0.18
C GLY A 159 1.06 8.67 0.74
N ASP A 160 1.17 9.94 0.33
CA ASP A 160 0.72 11.12 1.07
C ASP A 160 1.36 11.22 2.47
N MET A 161 2.69 11.27 2.47
CA MET A 161 3.50 11.56 3.66
C MET A 161 3.27 13.00 4.13
N VAL A 162 3.15 13.93 3.18
CA VAL A 162 3.05 15.38 3.42
C VAL A 162 1.73 15.96 2.94
N GLU A 163 1.44 17.23 3.32
CA GLU A 163 0.17 17.91 3.02
C GLU A 163 0.09 18.48 1.60
N GLY A 164 1.23 18.69 0.92
CA GLY A 164 1.19 19.19 -0.45
C GLY A 164 2.43 19.90 -0.94
N THR A 165 2.43 20.16 -2.24
CA THR A 165 3.59 20.65 -3.00
C THR A 165 4.11 22.03 -2.60
N GLY A 166 3.26 22.92 -2.09
CA GLY A 166 3.65 24.31 -1.80
C GLY A 166 4.60 24.50 -0.61
N SER A 167 4.72 23.52 0.26
CA SER A 167 5.46 23.56 1.51
C SER A 167 6.32 22.33 1.77
N GLN A 168 6.56 21.53 0.74
CA GLN A 168 7.36 20.28 0.86
C GLN A 168 8.73 20.50 1.49
N LYS A 169 9.36 21.67 1.24
CA LYS A 169 10.66 22.04 1.81
C LYS A 169 10.73 21.86 3.33
N ASP A 170 9.66 22.23 4.03
CA ASP A 170 9.61 22.18 5.50
C ASP A 170 8.88 20.91 5.99
N GLN A 171 7.94 20.41 5.19
CA GLN A 171 7.11 19.28 5.57
C GLN A 171 7.84 17.94 5.57
N PHE A 172 8.72 17.67 4.59
CA PHE A 172 9.51 16.43 4.58
C PHE A 172 10.46 16.34 5.78
N PRO A 173 11.31 17.34 6.08
CA PRO A 173 12.11 17.30 7.30
C PRO A 173 11.26 17.15 8.56
N TYR A 174 10.14 17.88 8.64
CA TYR A 174 9.21 17.79 9.76
C TYR A 174 8.63 16.38 9.91
N TRP A 175 8.21 15.75 8.80
CA TRP A 175 7.68 14.40 8.82
C TRP A 175 8.70 13.41 9.37
N PHE A 176 9.92 13.39 8.83
CA PHE A 176 10.99 12.51 9.28
C PHE A 176 11.41 12.75 10.73
N GLN A 177 11.30 13.97 11.24
CA GLN A 177 11.59 14.29 12.65
C GLN A 177 10.47 13.85 13.58
N ASN A 178 9.20 14.01 13.20
CA ASN A 178 8.07 13.78 14.08
C ASN A 178 7.54 12.35 14.08
N VAL A 179 7.69 11.64 12.99
CA VAL A 179 7.46 10.20 12.93
C VAL A 179 8.45 9.45 13.85
N GLY A 180 9.52 10.13 14.19
CA GLY A 180 10.31 9.91 15.37
C GLY A 180 11.02 8.59 15.44
N SER A 181 11.11 8.07 16.65
CA SER A 181 11.98 6.97 17.01
C SER A 181 11.75 5.66 16.24
N PHE A 182 10.58 5.41 15.67
CA PHE A 182 10.40 4.15 14.94
C PHE A 182 11.13 4.11 13.61
N LEU A 183 11.30 5.27 12.92
CA LEU A 183 12.08 5.33 11.67
C LEU A 183 13.56 5.04 11.87
N HIS A 184 14.07 5.25 13.09
CA HIS A 184 15.42 4.85 13.45
C HIS A 184 15.58 3.33 13.62
N ASN A 185 14.47 2.60 13.74
CA ASN A 185 14.49 1.19 14.14
C ASN A 185 13.77 0.26 13.18
N VAL A 186 12.83 0.79 12.37
CA VAL A 186 12.07 0.00 11.40
C VAL A 186 12.21 0.64 10.02
N PRO A 187 12.67 -0.09 9.00
CA PRO A 187 12.80 0.45 7.65
C PRO A 187 11.43 0.65 7.00
N VAL A 188 11.31 1.72 6.22
CA VAL A 188 10.10 2.05 5.47
C VAL A 188 10.39 2.05 3.98
N ILE A 189 9.46 1.50 3.21
CA ILE A 189 9.44 1.49 1.75
C ILE A 189 8.22 2.31 1.33
N TYR A 190 8.39 3.24 0.39
CA TYR A 190 7.41 4.29 0.13
C TYR A 190 6.88 4.27 -1.29
N ASN A 191 5.56 4.41 -1.46
CA ASN A 191 4.95 4.92 -2.69
C ASN A 191 4.87 6.45 -2.64
N SER A 192 4.86 7.08 -3.81
CA SER A 192 4.53 8.50 -3.93
C SER A 192 3.01 8.68 -3.98
N GLY A 193 2.48 9.50 -3.08
CA GLY A 193 1.12 10.02 -3.21
C GLY A 193 1.08 11.28 -4.08
N ASN A 194 -0.12 11.83 -4.29
CA ASN A 194 -0.28 13.06 -5.07
C ASN A 194 0.23 14.30 -4.33
N HIS A 195 0.28 14.27 -2.99
CA HIS A 195 0.86 15.33 -2.17
C HIS A 195 2.40 15.25 -2.08
N ASP A 196 2.98 14.08 -2.31
CA ASP A 196 4.42 13.86 -2.22
C ASP A 196 5.18 14.18 -3.51
N TYR A 197 4.48 14.11 -4.66
CA TYR A 197 5.11 14.12 -5.97
C TYR A 197 5.99 15.35 -6.18
N GLY A 198 7.29 15.14 -6.42
CA GLY A 198 8.25 16.21 -6.69
C GLY A 198 9.68 15.88 -6.27
N VAL A 199 10.54 16.90 -6.41
CA VAL A 199 11.99 16.79 -6.19
C VAL A 199 12.34 16.39 -4.75
N TYR A 200 11.56 16.77 -3.77
CA TYR A 200 11.84 16.39 -2.37
C TYR A 200 11.62 14.91 -2.15
N PHE A 201 10.50 14.34 -2.64
CA PHE A 201 10.30 12.90 -2.58
C PHE A 201 11.42 12.14 -3.29
N ASP A 202 11.88 12.66 -4.43
CA ASP A 202 12.99 12.05 -5.16
C ASP A 202 14.28 12.04 -4.35
N GLU A 203 14.59 13.12 -3.64
CA GLU A 203 15.79 13.22 -2.82
C GLU A 203 15.74 12.36 -1.56
N TYR A 204 14.60 12.37 -0.86
CA TYR A 204 14.47 11.59 0.38
C TYR A 204 14.27 10.10 0.12
N VAL A 205 13.61 9.72 -0.98
CA VAL A 205 13.10 8.36 -1.20
C VAL A 205 13.56 7.76 -2.51
N THR A 206 13.14 8.34 -3.65
CA THR A 206 13.24 7.70 -4.97
C THR A 206 14.67 7.30 -5.32
N LYS A 207 15.66 8.16 -5.06
CA LYS A 207 17.08 7.87 -5.37
C LYS A 207 17.57 6.60 -4.69
N VAL A 208 17.22 6.40 -3.41
CA VAL A 208 17.63 5.23 -2.64
C VAL A 208 16.90 3.98 -3.14
N GLN A 209 15.59 4.05 -3.33
CA GLN A 209 14.81 2.91 -3.80
C GLN A 209 15.24 2.46 -5.21
N LYS A 210 15.45 3.43 -6.12
CA LYS A 210 15.94 3.18 -7.49
C LYS A 210 17.29 2.47 -7.50
N GLU A 211 18.20 2.87 -6.63
CA GLU A 211 19.53 2.28 -6.55
C GLU A 211 19.52 0.84 -5.99
N GLN A 212 18.64 0.60 -5.03
CA GLN A 212 18.68 -0.61 -4.23
C GLN A 212 17.73 -1.71 -4.70
N TYR A 213 16.66 -1.37 -5.39
CA TYR A 213 15.64 -2.31 -5.86
C TYR A 213 15.58 -2.35 -7.39
N LYS A 214 14.98 -3.38 -7.94
CA LYS A 214 14.57 -3.38 -9.34
C LYS A 214 13.59 -2.24 -9.54
N SER A 215 13.78 -1.41 -10.55
CA SER A 215 12.95 -0.22 -10.76
C SER A 215 12.73 0.07 -12.24
N ASN A 216 11.70 0.89 -12.51
CA ASN A 216 11.54 1.54 -13.81
C ASN A 216 12.57 2.66 -14.00
N GLU A 217 12.54 3.33 -15.16
CA GLU A 217 13.49 4.38 -15.50
C GLU A 217 13.43 5.56 -14.51
N THR A 218 12.24 5.93 -14.03
CA THR A 218 12.09 7.01 -13.06
C THR A 218 12.52 6.62 -11.64
N GLY A 219 12.51 5.33 -11.31
CA GLY A 219 12.76 4.81 -9.95
C GLY A 219 11.55 4.92 -9.03
N ARG A 220 10.38 5.32 -9.55
CA ARG A 220 9.15 5.46 -8.76
C ARG A 220 8.33 4.16 -8.69
N ASN A 221 8.51 3.28 -9.69
CA ASN A 221 8.06 1.90 -9.58
C ASN A 221 9.24 1.06 -9.14
N VAL A 222 9.07 0.27 -8.10
CA VAL A 222 10.11 -0.62 -7.58
C VAL A 222 9.52 -1.99 -7.24
N ALA A 223 10.36 -3.03 -7.37
CA ALA A 223 10.01 -4.38 -6.94
C ALA A 223 11.11 -4.99 -6.08
N PHE A 224 10.71 -5.80 -5.13
CA PHE A 224 11.60 -6.56 -4.26
C PHE A 224 10.92 -7.82 -3.74
N ASP A 225 11.74 -8.78 -3.32
CA ASP A 225 11.29 -10.01 -2.70
C ASP A 225 11.61 -10.03 -1.20
N CYS A 226 10.68 -10.53 -0.39
CA CYS A 226 10.92 -10.77 1.02
C CYS A 226 10.22 -12.08 1.44
N GLY A 227 11.01 -13.08 1.82
CA GLY A 227 10.50 -14.39 2.16
C GLY A 227 9.62 -14.98 1.05
N PRO A 228 8.39 -15.38 1.36
CA PRO A 228 7.47 -15.97 0.39
C PRO A 228 6.68 -14.95 -0.44
N VAL A 229 7.01 -13.67 -0.38
CA VAL A 229 6.23 -12.60 -1.01
C VAL A 229 7.05 -11.80 -2.00
N HIS A 230 6.48 -11.58 -3.17
CA HIS A 230 6.93 -10.64 -4.19
C HIS A 230 6.12 -9.34 -4.07
N PHE A 231 6.80 -8.20 -4.04
CA PHE A 231 6.22 -6.88 -3.89
C PHE A 231 6.49 -6.02 -5.12
N ASP A 232 5.43 -5.43 -5.68
CA ASP A 232 5.48 -4.35 -6.64
C ASP A 232 4.92 -3.08 -6.03
N MET A 233 5.71 -2.02 -5.99
CA MET A 233 5.31 -0.69 -5.55
C MET A 233 5.20 0.23 -6.75
N LEU A 234 3.99 0.70 -7.06
CA LEU A 234 3.66 1.38 -8.29
C LEU A 234 3.34 2.86 -8.06
N ASP A 235 3.92 3.75 -8.86
CA ASP A 235 3.51 5.15 -8.91
C ASP A 235 2.21 5.28 -9.71
N SER A 236 1.13 5.65 -9.06
CA SER A 236 -0.17 5.86 -9.68
C SER A 236 -0.43 7.30 -10.16
N ASN A 237 0.48 8.23 -9.89
CA ASN A 237 0.34 9.62 -10.33
C ASN A 237 0.26 9.80 -11.86
N PRO A 238 0.92 8.97 -12.69
CA PRO A 238 0.79 9.07 -14.14
C PRO A 238 -0.65 9.11 -14.64
N TRP A 239 -1.54 8.29 -14.13
CA TRP A 239 -2.95 8.29 -14.55
C TRP A 239 -3.86 9.07 -13.60
N SER A 240 -3.74 8.89 -12.31
CA SER A 240 -4.68 9.48 -11.34
C SER A 240 -4.42 10.97 -11.06
N LEU A 241 -3.26 11.51 -11.42
CA LEU A 241 -2.94 12.92 -11.31
C LEU A 241 -2.71 13.57 -12.68
N PHE A 242 -1.80 13.03 -13.51
CA PHE A 242 -1.41 13.72 -14.74
C PHE A 242 -2.45 13.53 -15.85
N GLU A 243 -2.91 12.30 -16.11
CA GLU A 243 -3.96 12.07 -17.10
C GLU A 243 -5.25 12.78 -16.68
N LEU A 244 -5.64 12.67 -15.42
CA LEU A 244 -6.82 13.35 -14.89
C LEU A 244 -6.74 14.88 -15.13
N ASN A 245 -5.62 15.50 -14.81
CA ASN A 245 -5.42 16.92 -15.02
C ASN A 245 -5.38 17.31 -16.51
N SER A 246 -4.76 16.50 -17.36
CA SER A 246 -4.68 16.77 -18.81
C SER A 246 -6.03 16.63 -19.50
N THR A 247 -6.95 15.85 -18.94
CA THR A 247 -8.29 15.57 -19.50
C THR A 247 -9.41 16.37 -18.83
N ALA A 248 -9.12 17.17 -17.81
CA ALA A 248 -10.09 17.96 -17.04
C ALA A 248 -11.03 18.85 -17.87
N GLY A 249 -10.59 19.24 -19.07
CA GLY A 249 -11.42 19.99 -20.06
C GLY A 249 -12.27 19.10 -20.97
N GLY A 250 -12.35 17.79 -20.75
CA GLY A 250 -13.12 16.83 -21.57
C GLY A 250 -12.42 16.35 -22.83
N GLY A 251 -11.12 16.61 -22.98
CA GLY A 251 -10.28 16.11 -24.06
C GLY A 251 -9.62 14.77 -23.75
N GLU A 252 -8.83 14.26 -24.69
CA GLU A 252 -7.95 13.12 -24.45
C GLU A 252 -6.61 13.58 -23.85
N ALA A 253 -5.96 12.71 -23.07
CA ALA A 253 -4.60 12.92 -22.62
C ALA A 253 -3.63 13.11 -23.81
N ASP A 254 -2.66 13.98 -23.65
CA ASP A 254 -1.62 14.19 -24.66
C ASP A 254 -0.69 12.98 -24.80
N ALA A 255 0.12 12.96 -25.84
CA ALA A 255 1.00 11.84 -26.16
C ALA A 255 2.06 11.59 -25.07
N ALA A 256 2.56 12.65 -24.43
CA ALA A 256 3.57 12.52 -23.38
C ALA A 256 2.96 11.88 -22.12
N THR A 257 1.79 12.34 -21.70
CA THR A 257 1.05 11.75 -20.58
C THR A 257 0.73 10.29 -20.85
N LYS A 258 0.20 9.96 -22.04
CA LYS A 258 -0.07 8.55 -22.44
C LYS A 258 1.19 7.69 -22.39
N ALA A 259 2.35 8.22 -22.78
CA ALA A 259 3.61 7.49 -22.77
C ALA A 259 4.04 7.14 -21.34
N VAL A 260 3.93 8.08 -20.39
CA VAL A 260 4.27 7.84 -18.97
C VAL A 260 3.31 6.85 -18.31
N VAL A 261 2.01 6.95 -18.62
CA VAL A 261 1.01 5.97 -18.13
C VAL A 261 1.35 4.57 -18.64
N ASN A 262 1.60 4.43 -19.96
CA ASN A 262 1.90 3.13 -20.55
C ASN A 262 3.21 2.54 -20.02
N GLU A 263 4.25 3.37 -19.86
CA GLU A 263 5.54 2.92 -19.30
C GLU A 263 5.35 2.32 -17.90
N SER A 264 4.61 2.99 -17.02
CA SER A 264 4.37 2.51 -15.67
C SER A 264 3.58 1.19 -15.64
N LEU A 265 2.54 1.08 -16.46
CA LEU A 265 1.69 -0.11 -16.53
C LEU A 265 2.40 -1.30 -17.22
N ASP A 266 3.17 -1.04 -18.26
CA ASP A 266 3.96 -2.07 -18.97
C ASP A 266 5.09 -2.60 -18.07
N TRP A 267 5.68 -1.73 -17.23
CA TRP A 267 6.67 -2.15 -16.25
C TRP A 267 6.07 -3.15 -15.26
N LEU A 268 4.91 -2.84 -14.63
CA LEU A 268 4.21 -3.75 -13.72
C LEU A 268 3.88 -5.08 -14.39
N LYS A 269 3.33 -5.03 -15.61
CA LYS A 269 3.00 -6.24 -16.37
C LYS A 269 4.23 -7.11 -16.64
N ALA A 270 5.36 -6.49 -16.97
CA ALA A 270 6.61 -7.18 -17.21
C ALA A 270 7.19 -7.78 -15.92
N ASP A 271 7.09 -7.06 -14.80
CA ASP A 271 7.60 -7.55 -13.52
C ASP A 271 6.81 -8.75 -13.01
N LEU A 272 5.49 -8.68 -13.00
CA LEU A 272 4.60 -9.80 -12.64
C LEU A 272 4.77 -11.04 -13.54
N ALA A 273 5.37 -10.88 -14.74
CA ALA A 273 5.66 -12.00 -15.63
C ALA A 273 7.02 -12.67 -15.35
N THR A 274 7.82 -12.16 -14.43
CA THR A 274 9.13 -12.72 -14.06
C THR A 274 9.01 -14.05 -13.34
N ASP A 275 10.10 -14.82 -13.34
CA ASP A 275 10.14 -16.10 -12.63
C ASP A 275 10.07 -15.91 -11.10
N ASP A 276 10.65 -14.82 -10.57
CA ASP A 276 10.62 -14.53 -9.14
C ASP A 276 9.21 -14.20 -8.67
N ALA A 277 8.49 -13.33 -9.38
CA ALA A 277 7.09 -13.06 -9.11
C ALA A 277 6.22 -14.33 -9.18
N LYS A 278 6.46 -15.20 -10.18
CA LYS A 278 5.70 -16.45 -10.36
C LYS A 278 5.97 -17.51 -9.29
N LYS A 279 7.18 -17.54 -8.71
CA LYS A 279 7.56 -18.49 -7.66
C LYS A 279 7.07 -18.08 -6.28
N ALA A 280 6.78 -16.79 -6.06
CA ALA A 280 6.30 -16.29 -4.78
C ALA A 280 4.96 -16.93 -4.40
N ASP A 281 4.81 -17.28 -3.12
CA ASP A 281 3.53 -17.75 -2.57
C ASP A 281 2.45 -16.66 -2.66
N PHE A 282 2.86 -15.39 -2.49
CA PHE A 282 1.99 -14.22 -2.60
C PHE A 282 2.64 -13.13 -3.45
N ARG A 283 1.81 -12.47 -4.25
CA ARG A 283 2.15 -11.24 -4.99
C ARG A 283 1.33 -10.10 -4.41
N VAL A 284 2.02 -9.07 -3.97
CA VAL A 284 1.46 -7.88 -3.34
C VAL A 284 1.79 -6.68 -4.21
N VAL A 285 0.79 -5.92 -4.61
CA VAL A 285 0.96 -4.64 -5.30
C VAL A 285 0.59 -3.52 -4.35
N THR A 286 1.37 -2.45 -4.33
CA THR A 286 1.02 -1.23 -3.58
C THR A 286 1.04 -0.02 -4.48
N MET A 287 0.15 0.92 -4.24
CA MET A 287 0.10 2.21 -4.91
C MET A 287 -0.73 3.19 -4.06
N HIS A 288 -0.67 4.48 -4.40
CA HIS A 288 -1.42 5.46 -3.63
C HIS A 288 -2.91 5.50 -4.00
N HIS A 289 -3.23 5.73 -5.29
CA HIS A 289 -4.63 5.86 -5.72
C HIS A 289 -5.32 4.50 -5.79
N PRO A 290 -6.48 4.37 -5.12
CA PRO A 290 -7.09 3.08 -4.87
C PRO A 290 -8.00 2.59 -6.00
N PHE A 291 -8.57 1.41 -5.80
CA PHE A 291 -9.59 0.84 -6.69
C PHE A 291 -10.83 1.74 -6.83
N GLU A 292 -11.12 2.61 -5.88
CA GLU A 292 -12.19 3.62 -5.94
C GLU A 292 -11.95 4.70 -7.00
N ASP A 293 -10.69 4.93 -7.38
CA ASP A 293 -10.34 5.87 -8.44
C ASP A 293 -10.73 5.32 -9.82
N ASP A 294 -11.40 6.14 -10.65
CA ASP A 294 -11.92 5.71 -11.96
C ASP A 294 -10.82 5.29 -12.94
N LEU A 295 -9.68 6.00 -12.93
CA LEU A 295 -8.56 5.69 -13.81
C LEU A 295 -7.78 4.47 -13.32
N THR A 296 -7.62 4.31 -12.00
CA THR A 296 -7.07 3.08 -11.42
C THR A 296 -7.93 1.87 -11.83
N ARG A 297 -9.26 1.94 -11.69
CA ARG A 297 -10.15 0.86 -12.15
C ARG A 297 -10.07 0.58 -13.65
N LYS A 298 -9.84 1.61 -14.46
CA LYS A 298 -9.69 1.47 -15.91
C LYS A 298 -8.43 0.68 -16.29
N TYR A 299 -7.32 0.91 -15.62
CA TYR A 299 -6.01 0.44 -16.07
C TYR A 299 -5.50 -0.78 -15.31
N VAL A 300 -5.65 -0.81 -13.98
CA VAL A 300 -4.90 -1.71 -13.11
C VAL A 300 -5.50 -3.12 -13.00
N PRO A 301 -6.83 -3.30 -12.83
CA PRO A 301 -7.39 -4.62 -12.52
C PRO A 301 -7.03 -5.71 -13.53
N SER A 302 -7.06 -5.40 -14.82
CA SER A 302 -6.72 -6.40 -15.85
C SER A 302 -5.25 -6.86 -15.76
N ILE A 303 -4.34 -6.02 -15.27
CA ILE A 303 -2.93 -6.37 -15.14
C ILE A 303 -2.72 -7.22 -13.87
N VAL A 304 -3.21 -6.76 -12.72
CA VAL A 304 -2.99 -7.44 -11.45
C VAL A 304 -3.71 -8.79 -11.38
N GLU A 305 -4.94 -8.89 -11.91
CA GLU A 305 -5.70 -10.13 -11.96
C GLU A 305 -5.05 -11.15 -12.91
N ASN A 306 -4.62 -10.75 -14.11
CA ASN A 306 -3.88 -11.63 -15.02
C ASN A 306 -2.48 -11.99 -14.48
N GLY A 307 -1.86 -11.12 -13.67
CA GLY A 307 -0.61 -11.35 -12.98
C GLY A 307 -0.76 -12.23 -11.73
N ASN A 308 -1.99 -12.68 -11.41
CA ASN A 308 -2.32 -13.43 -10.20
C ASN A 308 -1.87 -12.73 -8.90
N VAL A 309 -2.05 -11.41 -8.84
CA VAL A 309 -1.82 -10.63 -7.62
C VAL A 309 -2.86 -11.04 -6.57
N ASN A 310 -2.40 -11.35 -5.36
CA ASN A 310 -3.28 -11.79 -4.28
C ASN A 310 -3.95 -10.60 -3.59
N ILE A 311 -3.21 -9.51 -3.40
CA ILE A 311 -3.71 -8.33 -2.70
C ILE A 311 -3.05 -7.06 -3.22
N MET A 312 -3.83 -6.00 -3.34
CA MET A 312 -3.38 -4.66 -3.65
C MET A 312 -3.70 -3.73 -2.47
N PHE A 313 -2.69 -3.05 -1.93
CA PHE A 313 -2.85 -2.04 -0.90
C PHE A 313 -2.74 -0.64 -1.48
N SER A 314 -3.58 0.27 -1.01
CA SER A 314 -3.63 1.67 -1.44
C SER A 314 -4.11 2.59 -0.32
N GLY A 315 -4.12 3.92 -0.57
CA GLY A 315 -4.55 4.96 0.35
C GLY A 315 -5.49 5.97 -0.29
N HIS A 316 -5.20 7.26 -0.13
CA HIS A 316 -5.83 8.40 -0.80
C HIS A 316 -7.23 8.79 -0.31
N THR A 317 -8.12 7.85 -0.06
CA THR A 317 -9.51 8.17 0.33
C THR A 317 -9.69 8.48 1.80
N HIS A 318 -8.69 8.23 2.63
CA HIS A 318 -8.73 8.37 4.09
C HIS A 318 -9.80 7.49 4.75
N LEU A 319 -10.27 6.46 4.06
CA LEU A 319 -11.26 5.51 4.54
C LEU A 319 -10.80 4.10 4.25
N TYR A 320 -10.96 3.22 5.22
CA TYR A 320 -10.73 1.82 4.98
C TYR A 320 -11.86 1.22 4.14
N SER A 321 -11.50 0.53 3.07
CA SER A 321 -12.43 -0.23 2.25
C SER A 321 -11.76 -1.47 1.66
N ARG A 322 -12.57 -2.45 1.30
CA ARG A 322 -12.11 -3.72 0.74
C ARG A 322 -13.03 -4.19 -0.38
N TYR A 323 -12.42 -4.49 -1.53
CA TYR A 323 -13.10 -5.03 -2.70
C TYR A 323 -12.46 -6.34 -3.09
N ALA A 324 -13.24 -7.28 -3.58
CA ALA A 324 -12.72 -8.49 -4.22
C ALA A 324 -13.09 -8.47 -5.70
N SER A 325 -12.19 -8.93 -6.55
CA SER A 325 -12.56 -9.21 -7.94
C SER A 325 -13.63 -10.31 -7.96
N ALA A 326 -14.70 -10.05 -8.66
CA ALA A 326 -15.85 -10.94 -8.70
C ALA A 326 -16.24 -11.37 -10.10
N ASP A 327 -15.49 -10.96 -11.09
CA ASP A 327 -15.79 -11.38 -12.46
C ASP A 327 -15.35 -12.83 -12.68
N PRO A 328 -16.29 -13.79 -12.79
CA PRO A 328 -15.95 -15.20 -13.00
C PRO A 328 -15.25 -15.45 -14.34
N LYS A 329 -15.18 -14.44 -15.21
CA LYS A 329 -14.45 -14.49 -16.49
C LYS A 329 -12.99 -14.05 -16.34
N ARG A 330 -12.62 -13.48 -15.19
CA ARG A 330 -11.27 -13.06 -14.85
C ARG A 330 -10.64 -14.11 -13.93
N GLY A 331 -9.35 -14.38 -14.11
CA GLY A 331 -8.74 -15.60 -13.58
C GLY A 331 -8.41 -15.60 -12.11
N ALA A 332 -8.25 -14.47 -11.43
CA ALA A 332 -7.75 -14.44 -10.05
C ALA A 332 -8.61 -13.57 -9.13
N ASP A 333 -8.76 -14.04 -7.90
CA ASP A 333 -9.43 -13.33 -6.82
C ASP A 333 -8.47 -12.32 -6.18
N THR A 334 -8.16 -11.23 -6.89
CA THR A 334 -7.37 -10.13 -6.31
C THR A 334 -8.21 -9.39 -5.27
N LEU A 335 -7.65 -9.21 -4.07
CA LEU A 335 -8.24 -8.39 -3.03
C LEU A 335 -7.68 -6.97 -3.12
N TYR A 336 -8.55 -5.98 -3.29
CA TYR A 336 -8.21 -4.57 -3.29
C TYR A 336 -8.53 -3.99 -1.92
N VAL A 337 -7.52 -3.47 -1.23
CA VAL A 337 -7.64 -2.94 0.13
C VAL A 337 -7.15 -1.50 0.15
N THR A 338 -8.06 -0.59 0.47
CA THR A 338 -7.73 0.80 0.70
C THR A 338 -7.54 1.02 2.19
N GLN A 339 -6.37 1.51 2.58
CA GLN A 339 -6.04 1.87 3.94
C GLN A 339 -6.66 3.23 4.28
N GLY A 340 -7.17 3.38 5.50
CA GLY A 340 -7.56 4.67 6.05
C GLY A 340 -6.35 5.57 6.33
N ASP A 341 -6.61 6.76 6.81
CA ASP A 341 -5.54 7.68 7.13
C ASP A 341 -4.83 7.29 8.45
N ALA A 342 -3.50 7.29 8.42
CA ALA A 342 -2.67 7.10 9.60
C ALA A 342 -2.57 8.39 10.44
N ARG A 343 -3.51 9.31 10.28
CA ARG A 343 -3.61 10.52 11.11
C ARG A 343 -4.17 10.19 12.48
N ILE A 344 -3.31 9.74 13.34
CA ILE A 344 -3.62 9.36 14.71
C ILE A 344 -3.64 10.61 15.58
N GLY A 345 -4.63 11.43 15.40
CA GLY A 345 -4.72 12.69 16.11
C GLY A 345 -5.76 12.72 17.21
N ASP A 346 -6.95 12.33 16.89
CA ASP A 346 -8.09 12.53 17.79
C ASP A 346 -8.50 11.29 18.58
N GLY A 347 -7.87 10.16 18.29
CA GLY A 347 -8.16 8.89 18.97
C GLY A 347 -9.61 8.42 18.80
N LYS A 348 -10.32 8.97 17.82
CA LYS A 348 -11.68 8.57 17.52
C LYS A 348 -11.69 7.58 16.37
N ILE A 349 -12.20 6.41 16.66
CA ILE A 349 -12.57 5.45 15.64
C ILE A 349 -13.86 5.94 15.02
N ASP A 350 -13.78 6.58 13.85
CA ASP A 350 -14.97 6.94 13.10
C ASP A 350 -15.42 5.72 12.29
N THR A 351 -16.50 5.13 12.72
CA THR A 351 -17.19 4.08 11.95
C THR A 351 -18.01 4.72 10.84
N GLY A 352 -17.36 5.46 9.93
CA GLY A 352 -18.01 6.13 8.82
C GLY A 352 -18.99 5.23 8.07
N LYS A 353 -19.95 5.83 7.40
CA LYS A 353 -20.86 5.07 6.54
C LYS A 353 -20.10 4.57 5.31
N PRO A 354 -20.39 3.32 4.87
CA PRO A 354 -19.84 2.80 3.61
C PRO A 354 -20.08 3.78 2.46
N ASP A 355 -19.11 3.91 1.56
CA ASP A 355 -19.33 4.70 0.34
C ASP A 355 -20.41 4.04 -0.52
N GLN A 356 -21.62 4.59 -0.44
CA GLN A 356 -22.80 4.07 -1.15
C GLN A 356 -22.67 4.15 -2.67
N ARG A 357 -21.82 5.03 -3.18
CA ARG A 357 -21.65 5.21 -4.64
C ARG A 357 -21.11 3.96 -5.32
N LEU A 358 -20.33 3.16 -4.61
CA LEU A 358 -19.72 1.95 -5.14
C LEU A 358 -20.55 0.69 -4.87
N ASN A 359 -21.43 0.70 -3.87
CA ASN A 359 -22.28 -0.44 -3.51
C ASN A 359 -23.20 -0.92 -4.64
N ASP A 360 -23.70 0.01 -5.47
CA ASP A 360 -24.59 -0.34 -6.57
C ASP A 360 -23.85 -0.98 -7.76
N ASN A 361 -22.59 -0.60 -7.95
CA ASN A 361 -21.74 -1.04 -9.07
C ASN A 361 -20.77 -2.17 -8.70
N TYR A 362 -20.43 -2.27 -7.41
CA TYR A 362 -19.45 -3.23 -6.89
C TYR A 362 -20.01 -3.92 -5.64
N PRO A 363 -20.81 -4.97 -5.82
CA PRO A 363 -21.55 -5.60 -4.74
C PRO A 363 -20.68 -6.28 -3.66
N ASN A 364 -19.37 -6.33 -3.86
CA ASN A 364 -18.40 -6.93 -2.92
C ASN A 364 -17.79 -5.96 -1.94
N LEU A 365 -18.23 -4.72 -1.99
CA LEU A 365 -17.69 -3.70 -1.11
C LEU A 365 -18.00 -4.02 0.35
N LEU A 366 -16.95 -4.20 1.13
CA LEU A 366 -16.98 -4.02 2.57
C LEU A 366 -16.26 -2.69 2.85
N ALA A 367 -17.01 -1.60 3.02
CA ALA A 367 -16.49 -0.36 3.53
C ALA A 367 -16.79 -0.31 5.02
N THR A 368 -15.75 -0.13 5.80
CA THR A 368 -15.86 0.27 7.19
C THR A 368 -15.18 1.63 7.31
N GLY A 369 -15.49 2.40 8.31
CA GLY A 369 -14.90 3.72 8.51
C GLY A 369 -13.37 3.74 8.57
N LYS A 370 -12.81 4.69 9.28
CA LYS A 370 -11.37 4.90 9.38
C LYS A 370 -10.68 3.73 10.07
N GLY A 371 -9.63 3.21 9.45
CA GLY A 371 -8.65 2.34 10.06
C GLY A 371 -7.29 3.02 9.97
N ASP A 372 -6.50 2.95 11.02
CA ASP A 372 -5.25 3.72 11.12
C ASP A 372 -4.06 2.96 10.53
N MET A 373 -4.06 1.64 10.57
CA MET A 373 -2.97 0.82 10.04
C MET A 373 -3.38 -0.64 9.83
N LEU A 374 -2.61 -1.34 8.99
CA LEU A 374 -2.74 -2.78 8.82
C LEU A 374 -1.49 -3.49 9.35
N GLU A 375 -1.68 -4.43 10.29
CA GLU A 375 -0.67 -5.41 10.65
C GLU A 375 -0.78 -6.62 9.73
N VAL A 376 0.27 -6.94 8.99
CA VAL A 376 0.27 -8.05 8.03
C VAL A 376 1.29 -9.10 8.47
N THR A 377 0.86 -10.35 8.54
CA THR A 377 1.71 -11.50 8.79
C THR A 377 1.55 -12.49 7.63
N VAL A 378 2.66 -12.90 7.04
CA VAL A 378 2.70 -14.02 6.09
C VAL A 378 3.41 -15.17 6.76
N LYS A 379 2.73 -16.31 6.88
CA LYS A 379 3.27 -17.50 7.55
C LYS A 379 2.58 -18.77 7.07
N ASP A 380 3.35 -19.81 6.84
CA ASP A 380 2.84 -21.16 6.51
C ASP A 380 1.86 -21.17 5.31
N GLY A 381 2.11 -20.32 4.30
CA GLY A 381 1.26 -20.18 3.12
C GLY A 381 -0.06 -19.44 3.37
N LEU A 382 -0.15 -18.70 4.45
CA LEU A 382 -1.26 -17.80 4.76
C LEU A 382 -0.73 -16.36 4.87
N LEU A 383 -1.43 -15.40 4.25
CA LEU A 383 -1.27 -13.97 4.45
C LEU A 383 -2.47 -13.50 5.26
N THR A 384 -2.22 -13.02 6.47
CA THR A 384 -3.26 -12.49 7.34
C THR A 384 -2.99 -11.03 7.64
N TYR A 385 -3.96 -10.15 7.42
CA TYR A 385 -3.89 -8.80 7.92
C TYR A 385 -5.00 -8.50 8.93
N LYS A 386 -4.67 -7.62 9.87
CA LYS A 386 -5.60 -7.01 10.81
C LYS A 386 -5.68 -5.53 10.51
N ASN A 387 -6.91 -5.04 10.32
CA ASN A 387 -7.15 -3.60 10.25
C ASN A 387 -7.34 -3.08 11.67
N LEU A 388 -6.47 -2.17 12.09
CA LEU A 388 -6.42 -1.58 13.42
C LEU A 388 -6.90 -0.14 13.40
N GLY A 389 -7.74 0.21 14.37
CA GLY A 389 -8.00 1.59 14.75
C GLY A 389 -7.40 1.90 16.12
N LEU A 390 -6.78 3.05 16.25
CA LEU A 390 -6.16 3.51 17.47
C LEU A 390 -7.01 4.59 18.13
N SER A 391 -7.27 4.47 19.42
CA SER A 391 -8.06 5.42 20.20
C SER A 391 -7.40 5.73 21.53
N SER A 392 -7.98 6.70 22.28
CA SER A 392 -7.58 6.96 23.67
C SER A 392 -7.73 5.74 24.58
N ASP A 393 -8.68 4.85 24.22
CA ASP A 393 -9.03 3.67 25.00
C ASP A 393 -8.22 2.42 24.57
N GLY A 394 -7.30 2.58 23.61
CA GLY A 394 -6.42 1.53 23.09
C GLY A 394 -6.68 1.14 21.64
N GLU A 395 -6.17 -0.03 21.27
CA GLU A 395 -6.28 -0.60 19.92
C GLU A 395 -7.63 -1.30 19.75
N LYS A 396 -8.24 -1.14 18.58
CA LYS A 396 -9.43 -1.91 18.17
C LYS A 396 -9.20 -2.55 16.81
N ILE A 397 -9.38 -3.86 16.75
CA ILE A 397 -9.37 -4.59 15.48
C ILE A 397 -10.76 -4.45 14.84
N PHE A 398 -10.81 -3.85 13.64
CA PHE A 398 -12.05 -3.76 12.86
C PHE A 398 -12.36 -5.07 12.15
N GLU A 399 -11.37 -5.63 11.49
CA GLU A 399 -11.48 -6.96 10.90
C GLU A 399 -10.13 -7.67 10.82
N THR A 400 -10.21 -8.97 10.62
CA THR A 400 -9.06 -9.82 10.27
C THR A 400 -9.40 -10.58 9.00
N VAL A 401 -8.51 -10.51 8.02
CA VAL A 401 -8.66 -11.18 6.73
C VAL A 401 -7.47 -12.09 6.49
N THR A 402 -7.73 -13.32 6.08
CA THR A 402 -6.69 -14.29 5.73
C THR A 402 -6.84 -14.73 4.29
N LEU A 403 -5.76 -14.66 3.51
CA LEU A 403 -5.63 -15.25 2.19
C LEU A 403 -4.79 -16.51 2.25
N SER A 404 -5.05 -17.47 1.38
CA SER A 404 -4.26 -18.70 1.27
C SER A 404 -3.53 -18.74 -0.07
N LYS A 405 -2.27 -19.15 -0.08
CA LYS A 405 -1.51 -19.37 -1.32
C LYS A 405 -2.16 -20.43 -2.23
N ASP A 406 -2.91 -21.36 -1.64
CA ASP A 406 -3.65 -22.39 -2.37
C ASP A 406 -4.96 -21.88 -3.00
N GLY A 407 -5.24 -20.58 -2.83
CA GLY A 407 -6.45 -19.93 -3.32
C GLY A 407 -7.71 -20.30 -2.55
N ALA A 408 -8.86 -19.87 -3.06
CA ALA A 408 -10.17 -20.15 -2.53
C ALA A 408 -10.58 -21.61 -2.80
N LYS A 409 -11.28 -22.25 -1.83
CA LYS A 409 -11.85 -23.58 -2.00
C LYS A 409 -13.32 -23.57 -1.60
N LEU A 410 -14.20 -23.74 -2.57
CA LEU A 410 -15.65 -23.75 -2.37
C LEU A 410 -16.22 -25.15 -2.59
N ALA A 411 -17.12 -25.55 -1.71
CA ALA A 411 -17.96 -26.73 -1.87
C ALA A 411 -19.42 -26.30 -2.12
N TYR A 412 -20.10 -27.02 -2.97
CA TYR A 412 -21.49 -26.77 -3.37
C TYR A 412 -22.39 -27.91 -2.92
N SER A 413 -23.54 -27.56 -2.32
CA SER A 413 -24.55 -28.51 -1.89
C SER A 413 -25.96 -27.93 -2.08
N ASP A 414 -26.99 -28.73 -1.81
CA ASP A 414 -28.39 -28.30 -1.84
C ASP A 414 -28.81 -27.57 -3.11
N ILE A 415 -28.26 -28.03 -4.27
CA ILE A 415 -28.58 -27.46 -5.58
C ILE A 415 -30.05 -27.79 -5.91
N SER A 416 -30.83 -26.75 -6.21
CA SER A 416 -32.25 -26.90 -6.55
C SER A 416 -32.65 -25.97 -7.69
N ILE A 417 -33.67 -26.40 -8.44
CA ILE A 417 -34.34 -25.62 -9.48
C ILE A 417 -35.82 -25.64 -9.12
N THR A 418 -36.42 -24.43 -8.99
CA THR A 418 -37.83 -24.32 -8.57
C THR A 418 -38.55 -23.26 -9.40
N PRO A 419 -39.69 -23.61 -10.02
CA PRO A 419 -40.22 -24.95 -10.16
C PRO A 419 -39.34 -25.80 -11.10
N ASP A 420 -39.40 -27.14 -10.98
CA ASP A 420 -38.64 -28.08 -11.81
C ASP A 420 -39.15 -28.18 -13.26
N THR A 421 -40.38 -27.71 -13.48
CA THR A 421 -41.02 -27.66 -14.79
C THR A 421 -41.72 -26.32 -14.96
N VAL A 422 -41.50 -25.66 -16.11
CA VAL A 422 -42.16 -24.40 -16.47
C VAL A 422 -42.67 -24.46 -17.93
N GLN A 423 -43.72 -23.67 -18.22
CA GLN A 423 -44.14 -23.44 -19.58
C GLN A 423 -43.12 -22.56 -20.32
N SER A 424 -43.18 -22.55 -21.63
CA SER A 424 -42.35 -21.67 -22.47
C SER A 424 -42.42 -20.24 -21.98
N ASN A 425 -41.26 -19.60 -21.80
CA ASN A 425 -41.07 -18.26 -21.20
C ASN A 425 -41.38 -18.17 -19.69
N GLY A 426 -41.54 -19.28 -18.97
CA GLY A 426 -41.61 -19.28 -17.51
C GLY A 426 -40.23 -19.05 -16.87
N THR A 427 -40.26 -18.58 -15.63
CA THR A 427 -39.02 -18.34 -14.85
C THR A 427 -38.82 -19.46 -13.85
N VAL A 428 -37.59 -19.94 -13.71
CA VAL A 428 -37.16 -20.85 -12.64
C VAL A 428 -36.18 -20.13 -11.74
N THR A 429 -36.15 -20.51 -10.47
CA THR A 429 -35.11 -20.08 -9.54
C THR A 429 -34.11 -21.21 -9.34
N VAL A 430 -32.85 -20.96 -9.62
CA VAL A 430 -31.75 -21.88 -9.32
C VAL A 430 -31.11 -21.46 -8.00
N SER A 431 -30.94 -22.39 -7.09
CA SER A 431 -30.31 -22.13 -5.77
C SER A 431 -29.21 -23.14 -5.50
N ALA A 432 -28.17 -22.71 -4.81
CA ALA A 432 -27.10 -23.56 -4.33
C ALA A 432 -26.58 -23.03 -2.98
N LYS A 433 -26.30 -23.94 -2.05
CA LYS A 433 -25.52 -23.62 -0.85
C LYS A 433 -24.03 -23.71 -1.19
N VAL A 434 -23.30 -22.63 -0.92
CA VAL A 434 -21.86 -22.51 -1.13
C VAL A 434 -21.18 -22.45 0.23
N THR A 435 -20.18 -23.29 0.46
CA THR A 435 -19.40 -23.32 1.70
C THR A 435 -17.92 -23.12 1.38
N ASN A 436 -17.26 -22.21 2.10
CA ASN A 436 -15.80 -22.11 2.04
C ASN A 436 -15.16 -23.23 2.85
N VAL A 437 -14.54 -24.19 2.15
CA VAL A 437 -13.81 -25.32 2.74
C VAL A 437 -12.29 -25.11 2.73
N GLY A 438 -11.84 -23.92 2.29
CA GLY A 438 -10.44 -23.52 2.26
C GLY A 438 -9.94 -22.94 3.58
N LYS A 439 -8.69 -22.50 3.59
CA LYS A 439 -8.02 -21.86 4.74
C LYS A 439 -8.02 -20.35 4.71
N GLY A 440 -8.33 -19.75 3.56
CA GLY A 440 -8.37 -18.30 3.36
C GLY A 440 -9.76 -17.82 2.96
N LEU A 441 -9.93 -16.49 2.87
CA LEU A 441 -11.14 -15.87 2.37
C LEU A 441 -11.46 -16.41 0.96
N ALA A 442 -12.70 -16.70 0.71
CA ALA A 442 -13.22 -17.06 -0.61
C ALA A 442 -14.34 -16.11 -1.00
N THR A 443 -14.42 -15.76 -2.28
CA THR A 443 -15.57 -15.07 -2.84
C THR A 443 -16.49 -16.05 -3.55
N ALA A 444 -17.79 -15.89 -3.38
CA ALA A 444 -18.79 -16.73 -4.02
C ALA A 444 -19.77 -15.86 -4.82
N SER A 445 -19.98 -16.23 -6.07
CA SER A 445 -21.02 -15.68 -6.95
C SER A 445 -21.71 -16.82 -7.70
N MET A 446 -22.88 -16.53 -8.26
CA MET A 446 -23.60 -17.52 -9.05
C MET A 446 -23.85 -17.02 -10.46
N CYS A 447 -23.50 -17.85 -11.44
CA CYS A 447 -23.88 -17.71 -12.82
C CYS A 447 -24.64 -18.97 -13.26
N VAL A 448 -25.63 -18.81 -14.11
CA VAL A 448 -26.41 -19.94 -14.67
C VAL A 448 -26.19 -20.00 -16.18
N LYS A 449 -25.75 -21.16 -16.66
CA LYS A 449 -25.48 -21.39 -18.08
C LYS A 449 -26.38 -22.50 -18.62
N ASP A 450 -26.93 -22.30 -19.79
CA ASP A 450 -27.66 -23.35 -20.51
C ASP A 450 -26.63 -24.25 -21.23
N ASN A 451 -26.51 -25.49 -20.77
CA ASN A 451 -25.60 -26.48 -21.36
C ASN A 451 -25.97 -26.88 -22.79
N GLY A 452 -27.23 -26.67 -23.19
CA GLY A 452 -27.69 -27.03 -24.54
C GLY A 452 -27.26 -26.03 -25.63
N THR A 453 -27.09 -24.78 -25.26
CA THR A 453 -26.83 -23.68 -26.18
C THR A 453 -25.55 -22.92 -25.91
N ASP A 454 -24.82 -23.27 -24.88
CA ASP A 454 -23.64 -22.52 -24.36
C ASP A 454 -23.94 -21.05 -24.02
N ARG A 455 -25.21 -20.75 -23.79
CA ARG A 455 -25.70 -19.42 -23.47
C ARG A 455 -25.79 -19.21 -21.98
N TRP A 456 -25.30 -18.05 -21.51
CA TRP A 456 -25.53 -17.58 -20.15
C TRP A 456 -26.99 -17.17 -19.99
N LEU A 457 -27.74 -17.88 -19.16
CA LEU A 457 -29.12 -17.52 -18.80
C LEU A 457 -29.12 -16.42 -17.76
N TYR A 458 -28.10 -16.41 -16.91
CA TYR A 458 -27.91 -15.45 -15.86
C TYR A 458 -26.44 -15.08 -15.79
N GLU A 459 -26.13 -13.81 -16.00
CA GLU A 459 -24.79 -13.25 -15.87
C GLU A 459 -24.75 -12.32 -14.68
N PHE A 460 -23.69 -12.48 -13.87
CA PHE A 460 -23.40 -11.63 -12.74
C PHE A 460 -23.33 -10.15 -13.16
N GLY A 461 -23.92 -9.26 -12.35
CA GLY A 461 -23.82 -7.80 -12.54
C GLY A 461 -24.85 -7.18 -13.50
N LYS A 462 -25.75 -7.96 -14.11
CA LYS A 462 -26.77 -7.41 -15.02
C LYS A 462 -28.08 -6.97 -14.32
N SER A 463 -28.38 -7.49 -13.14
CA SER A 463 -29.64 -7.18 -12.45
C SER A 463 -29.48 -6.38 -11.16
N GLY A 464 -28.25 -6.11 -10.73
CA GLY A 464 -27.96 -5.33 -9.50
C GLY A 464 -28.38 -6.01 -8.19
N LYS A 465 -28.80 -7.28 -8.26
CA LYS A 465 -29.25 -8.05 -7.08
C LYS A 465 -28.31 -9.17 -6.68
N GLU A 466 -27.38 -9.52 -7.55
CA GLU A 466 -26.41 -10.57 -7.35
C GLU A 466 -25.25 -10.01 -6.53
N ARG A 467 -25.07 -10.60 -5.39
CA ARG A 467 -23.98 -10.20 -4.50
C ARG A 467 -22.91 -11.27 -4.53
N VAL A 468 -21.71 -10.87 -4.84
CA VAL A 468 -20.56 -11.66 -4.44
C VAL A 468 -20.44 -11.53 -2.92
N VAL A 469 -20.32 -12.63 -2.25
CA VAL A 469 -20.21 -12.71 -0.81
C VAL A 469 -18.81 -13.17 -0.46
N GLY A 470 -18.13 -12.44 0.42
CA GLY A 470 -16.90 -12.92 1.05
C GLY A 470 -17.27 -13.96 2.10
N LEU A 471 -16.67 -15.14 2.01
CA LEU A 471 -16.85 -16.23 2.97
C LEU A 471 -15.52 -16.51 3.68
N ASN A 472 -15.51 -16.36 4.98
CA ASN A 472 -14.39 -16.84 5.80
C ASN A 472 -14.34 -18.38 5.84
N PRO A 473 -13.24 -19.01 6.22
CA PRO A 473 -13.14 -20.44 6.37
C PRO A 473 -14.28 -21.02 7.21
N GLY A 474 -14.99 -22.02 6.67
CA GLY A 474 -16.13 -22.67 7.30
C GLY A 474 -17.49 -21.97 7.12
N GLU A 475 -17.53 -20.75 6.63
CA GLU A 475 -18.79 -20.04 6.38
C GLU A 475 -19.52 -20.58 5.15
N SER A 476 -20.85 -20.44 5.16
CA SER A 476 -21.73 -20.87 4.08
C SER A 476 -22.76 -19.79 3.75
N VAL A 477 -23.17 -19.72 2.50
CA VAL A 477 -24.26 -18.90 2.01
C VAL A 477 -25.12 -19.68 1.02
N THR A 478 -26.42 -19.40 0.96
CA THR A 478 -27.28 -19.88 -0.13
C THR A 478 -27.40 -18.77 -1.16
N LEU A 479 -26.92 -19.02 -2.38
CA LEU A 479 -27.06 -18.14 -3.51
C LEU A 479 -28.26 -18.59 -4.35
N SER A 480 -29.02 -17.65 -4.89
CA SER A 480 -30.18 -17.91 -5.73
C SER A 480 -30.23 -16.93 -6.90
N ALA A 481 -30.54 -17.47 -8.09
CA ALA A 481 -30.74 -16.70 -9.32
C ALA A 481 -32.07 -17.08 -9.98
N PRO A 482 -32.83 -16.10 -10.54
CA PRO A 482 -34.07 -16.36 -11.26
C PRO A 482 -33.83 -16.98 -12.65
#